data_c86859e03bcaba2ad6050e7cf32e2871
#
_entry.id   c86859e03bcaba2ad6050e7cf32e2871
#
_cell.length_a   1.000
_cell.length_b   1.000
_cell.length_c   1.000
_cell.angle_alpha   90.00
_cell.angle_beta   90.00
_cell.angle_gamma   90.00
#
_symmetry.space_group_name_H-M   'P 1'
#
loop_
_entity.id
_entity.type
_entity.pdbx_description
1 polymer ?
#
loop_
_entity_poly.entity_id
_entity_poly.type
_entity_poly.pdbx_seq_one_letter_code
_entity_poly.pdbx_strand_id
1 'polypeptide(L)'
;MERRAKLPNSYFACIGDVGNWIMPRDPRRMPSTPIPEIAARDDYVNAALDYQYSRLRDYNWLWLGIGNHETSMLTHHGIDVGALLCQRLGVPAGGYSGFARLRWHMNGKCVCTSTLLYHHGAWGGAATKGIIGAERYASGYDGWDVFVFGHNHHCHVHHNSKLYLNSSGTIKHRDCYIVNTGTFQLTSRQGGSPQYSEIKGYPPVAITAPLLKFTHRRVDGGHEMGISVETGDC
;
A
#
# COMPACT_ATOMS: atom_id res chain seq x y z
N MET A 1 -5.53 7.21 9.49
CA MET A 1 -5.53 5.80 9.96
C MET A 1 -6.41 5.62 11.19
N GLU A 2 -6.27 6.37 12.24
CA GLU A 2 -7.04 6.22 13.50
C GLU A 2 -8.56 6.20 13.31
N ARG A 3 -9.09 7.09 12.47
CA ARG A 3 -10.52 7.15 12.17
C ARG A 3 -11.04 5.86 11.52
N ARG A 4 -10.25 5.24 10.63
CA ARG A 4 -10.61 4.01 9.92
C ARG A 4 -10.40 2.76 10.75
N ALA A 5 -9.46 2.77 11.70
CA ALA A 5 -9.26 1.68 12.64
C ALA A 5 -10.47 1.42 13.54
N LYS A 6 -11.34 2.44 13.73
CA LYS A 6 -12.58 2.33 14.49
C LYS A 6 -13.74 1.68 13.71
N LEU A 7 -13.59 1.48 12.41
CA LEU A 7 -14.60 0.77 11.64
C LEU A 7 -14.60 -0.73 12.03
N PRO A 8 -15.76 -1.34 12.16
CA PRO A 8 -15.84 -2.77 12.48
C PRO A 8 -15.18 -3.60 11.36
N ASN A 9 -14.43 -4.63 11.75
CA ASN A 9 -13.73 -5.53 10.83
C ASN A 9 -12.78 -4.80 9.85
N SER A 10 -12.14 -3.72 10.31
CA SER A 10 -11.14 -3.01 9.52
C SER A 10 -9.75 -3.64 9.66
N TYR A 11 -9.08 -3.76 8.53
CA TYR A 11 -7.71 -4.25 8.42
C TYR A 11 -6.91 -3.31 7.54
N PHE A 12 -5.60 -3.30 7.76
CA PHE A 12 -4.67 -2.49 7.00
C PHE A 12 -3.70 -3.36 6.23
N ALA A 13 -3.30 -2.90 5.05
CA ALA A 13 -2.20 -3.45 4.29
C ALA A 13 -1.29 -2.30 3.87
N CYS A 14 0.01 -2.51 3.98
CA CYS A 14 0.99 -1.58 3.46
C CYS A 14 1.75 -2.21 2.30
N ILE A 15 1.98 -1.45 1.26
CA ILE A 15 2.71 -1.90 0.06
C ILE A 15 4.12 -1.30 -0.04
N GLY A 16 4.66 -0.79 1.06
CA GLY A 16 6.03 -0.29 1.19
C GLY A 16 6.12 1.19 1.50
N ASP A 17 7.36 1.67 1.65
CA ASP A 17 7.72 3.03 2.06
C ASP A 17 7.05 3.44 3.39
N VAL A 18 7.09 2.52 4.37
CA VAL A 18 6.54 2.73 5.71
C VAL A 18 7.26 3.87 6.43
N GLY A 19 8.54 4.02 6.16
CA GLY A 19 9.40 5.06 6.74
C GLY A 19 10.32 5.71 5.72
N ASN A 20 10.77 6.91 6.04
CA ASN A 20 11.83 7.57 5.28
C ASN A 20 13.20 7.04 5.74
N TRP A 21 13.65 5.95 5.15
CA TRP A 21 14.92 5.30 5.44
C TRP A 21 16.10 5.86 4.64
N ILE A 22 16.04 7.13 4.22
CA ILE A 22 17.09 7.79 3.45
C ILE A 22 18.23 8.19 4.38
N MET A 23 19.22 7.32 4.50
CA MET A 23 20.38 7.46 5.36
C MET A 23 21.53 8.25 4.70
N PRO A 24 22.59 8.64 5.44
CA PRO A 24 23.66 9.50 4.91
C PRO A 24 24.35 9.00 3.63
N ARG A 25 24.43 7.69 3.41
CA ARG A 25 25.05 7.09 2.22
C ARG A 25 24.08 6.93 1.02
N ASP A 26 22.80 7.18 1.22
CA ASP A 26 21.82 7.12 0.13
C ASP A 26 22.01 8.34 -0.78
N PRO A 27 22.19 8.15 -2.11
CA PRO A 27 22.36 9.25 -3.05
C PRO A 27 21.15 10.18 -3.16
N ARG A 28 19.98 9.72 -2.69
CA ARG A 28 18.74 10.53 -2.64
C ARG A 28 18.64 11.42 -1.40
N ARG A 29 19.66 11.38 -0.51
CA ARG A 29 19.63 12.15 0.72
C ARG A 29 19.47 13.64 0.44
N MET A 30 18.50 14.22 1.11
CA MET A 30 18.26 15.64 1.14
C MET A 30 18.49 16.18 2.56
N PRO A 31 18.83 17.46 2.70
CA PRO A 31 18.88 18.10 4.01
C PRO A 31 17.51 17.95 4.68
N SER A 32 17.44 17.15 5.73
CA SER A 32 16.22 17.01 6.54
C SER A 32 16.62 16.98 8.01
N THR A 33 15.79 17.57 8.84
CA THR A 33 15.96 17.47 10.29
C THR A 33 15.33 16.16 10.75
N PRO A 34 16.08 15.24 11.34
CA PRO A 34 15.50 14.03 11.89
C PRO A 34 14.52 14.35 13.00
N ILE A 35 13.61 13.42 13.28
CA ILE A 35 12.67 13.50 14.40
C ILE A 35 13.50 13.55 15.68
N PRO A 36 13.22 14.47 16.64
CA PRO A 36 14.05 14.66 17.84
C PRO A 36 14.30 13.36 18.63
N GLU A 37 13.28 12.54 18.77
CA GLU A 37 13.35 11.26 19.49
C GLU A 37 14.32 10.27 18.83
N ILE A 38 14.48 10.33 17.51
CA ILE A 38 15.42 9.52 16.75
C ILE A 38 16.82 10.14 16.81
N ALA A 39 16.91 11.46 16.65
CA ALA A 39 18.18 12.19 16.66
C ALA A 39 18.93 12.14 17.99
N ALA A 40 18.22 11.94 19.09
CA ALA A 40 18.78 11.87 20.44
C ALA A 40 19.44 10.52 20.76
N ARG A 41 19.40 9.54 19.84
CA ARG A 41 19.92 8.19 20.08
C ARG A 41 21.12 7.89 19.18
N ASP A 42 22.12 7.18 19.74
CA ASP A 42 23.29 6.71 18.98
C ASP A 42 22.95 5.52 18.08
N ASP A 43 21.95 4.71 18.44
CA ASP A 43 21.46 3.57 17.68
C ASP A 43 20.34 3.95 16.71
N TYR A 44 20.61 4.87 15.81
CA TYR A 44 19.64 5.52 14.90
C TYR A 44 18.63 4.58 14.24
N VAL A 45 19.09 3.42 13.72
CA VAL A 45 18.22 2.45 13.04
C VAL A 45 17.21 1.84 14.02
N ASN A 46 17.66 1.47 15.23
CA ASN A 46 16.76 0.95 16.25
C ASN A 46 15.79 2.03 16.74
N ALA A 47 16.26 3.26 16.91
CA ALA A 47 15.40 4.39 17.28
C ALA A 47 14.28 4.59 16.24
N ALA A 48 14.61 4.52 14.94
CA ALA A 48 13.64 4.65 13.88
C ALA A 48 12.67 3.46 13.83
N LEU A 49 13.14 2.23 14.07
CA LEU A 49 12.28 1.05 14.18
C LEU A 49 11.34 1.13 15.38
N ASP A 50 11.82 1.59 16.55
CA ASP A 50 11.00 1.77 17.76
C ASP A 50 9.92 2.84 17.51
N TYR A 51 10.28 3.93 16.86
CA TYR A 51 9.33 4.97 16.47
C TYR A 51 8.25 4.43 15.55
N GLN A 52 8.61 3.72 14.47
CA GLN A 52 7.64 3.11 13.56
C GLN A 52 6.75 2.09 14.27
N TYR A 53 7.35 1.21 15.08
CA TYR A 53 6.60 0.24 15.88
C TYR A 53 5.56 0.92 16.76
N SER A 54 5.93 1.99 17.48
CA SER A 54 5.01 2.71 18.37
C SER A 54 3.80 3.31 17.64
N ARG A 55 3.95 3.64 16.35
CA ARG A 55 2.90 4.21 15.50
C ARG A 55 2.01 3.17 14.82
N LEU A 56 2.49 1.96 14.66
CA LEU A 56 1.85 0.93 13.84
C LEU A 56 1.26 -0.23 14.64
N ARG A 57 1.70 -0.46 15.88
CA ARG A 57 1.36 -1.64 16.67
C ARG A 57 -0.13 -1.79 17.02
N ASP A 58 -0.87 -0.69 17.03
CA ASP A 58 -2.28 -0.68 17.44
C ASP A 58 -3.25 -0.89 16.27
N TYR A 59 -2.74 -1.25 15.08
CA TYR A 59 -3.55 -1.50 13.88
C TYR A 59 -3.55 -2.98 13.50
N ASN A 60 -4.68 -3.45 12.97
CA ASN A 60 -4.83 -4.81 12.47
C ASN A 60 -4.21 -4.94 11.07
N TRP A 61 -2.96 -5.32 10.99
CA TRP A 61 -2.24 -5.47 9.72
C TRP A 61 -2.49 -6.84 9.08
N LEU A 62 -2.82 -6.86 7.80
CA LEU A 62 -2.82 -8.08 6.97
C LEU A 62 -1.38 -8.43 6.57
N TRP A 63 -0.59 -7.44 6.14
CA TRP A 63 0.84 -7.54 5.84
C TRP A 63 1.46 -6.16 5.77
N LEU A 64 2.80 -6.12 5.86
CA LEU A 64 3.60 -4.95 5.50
C LEU A 64 4.49 -5.32 4.31
N GLY A 65 4.37 -4.59 3.20
CA GLY A 65 5.27 -4.61 2.06
C GLY A 65 6.52 -3.77 2.30
N ILE A 66 7.47 -3.89 1.39
CA ILE A 66 8.66 -3.05 1.32
C ILE A 66 8.62 -2.21 0.04
N GLY A 67 9.15 -1.00 0.11
CA GLY A 67 9.30 -0.12 -1.02
C GLY A 67 10.76 0.19 -1.34
N ASN A 68 10.95 1.22 -2.14
CA ASN A 68 12.30 1.63 -2.52
C ASN A 68 13.08 2.30 -1.37
N HIS A 69 12.42 2.72 -0.30
CA HIS A 69 13.06 3.23 0.90
C HIS A 69 13.63 2.11 1.77
N GLU A 70 12.87 1.04 2.01
CA GLU A 70 13.35 -0.14 2.73
C GLU A 70 14.43 -0.88 1.94
N THR A 71 14.25 -1.04 0.61
CA THR A 71 15.28 -1.69 -0.23
C THR A 71 16.58 -0.90 -0.30
N SER A 72 16.53 0.43 -0.17
CA SER A 72 17.73 1.26 -0.06
C SER A 72 18.54 0.96 1.20
N MET A 73 17.88 0.75 2.34
CA MET A 73 18.55 0.33 3.57
C MET A 73 19.27 -1.00 3.40
N LEU A 74 18.64 -1.96 2.75
CA LEU A 74 19.28 -3.25 2.45
C LEU A 74 20.48 -3.07 1.51
N THR A 75 20.33 -2.29 0.44
CA THR A 75 21.35 -2.08 -0.58
C THR A 75 22.58 -1.33 -0.05
N HIS A 76 22.36 -0.23 0.68
CA HIS A 76 23.44 0.67 1.09
C HIS A 76 24.00 0.38 2.49
N HIS A 77 23.26 -0.32 3.33
CA HIS A 77 23.62 -0.56 4.73
C HIS A 77 23.56 -2.04 5.14
N GLY A 78 23.07 -2.94 4.29
CA GLY A 78 22.93 -4.37 4.59
C GLY A 78 21.90 -4.68 5.67
N ILE A 79 20.92 -3.79 5.91
CA ILE A 79 19.94 -3.93 6.99
C ILE A 79 18.54 -4.03 6.37
N ASP A 80 17.88 -5.15 6.60
CA ASP A 80 16.48 -5.37 6.20
C ASP A 80 15.53 -4.79 7.27
N VAL A 81 15.30 -3.48 7.20
CA VAL A 81 14.39 -2.78 8.13
C VAL A 81 12.94 -3.21 7.97
N GLY A 82 12.54 -3.66 6.77
CA GLY A 82 11.21 -4.18 6.51
C GLY A 82 10.95 -5.49 7.27
N ALA A 83 11.87 -6.45 7.16
CA ALA A 83 11.77 -7.70 7.91
C ALA A 83 11.81 -7.49 9.42
N LEU A 84 12.70 -6.61 9.90
CA LEU A 84 12.81 -6.28 11.33
C LEU A 84 11.51 -5.65 11.86
N LEU A 85 10.88 -4.77 11.10
CA LEU A 85 9.61 -4.15 11.50
C LEU A 85 8.47 -5.16 11.51
N CYS A 86 8.37 -6.01 10.49
CA CYS A 86 7.39 -7.10 10.44
C CYS A 86 7.53 -8.04 11.65
N GLN A 87 8.77 -8.41 12.00
CA GLN A 87 9.06 -9.25 13.16
C GLN A 87 8.61 -8.59 14.47
N ARG A 88 8.90 -7.31 14.67
CA ARG A 88 8.49 -6.55 15.87
C ARG A 88 6.98 -6.44 16.01
N LEU A 89 6.26 -6.25 14.90
CA LEU A 89 4.81 -6.13 14.86
C LEU A 89 4.09 -7.49 14.89
N GLY A 90 4.80 -8.60 14.64
CA GLY A 90 4.19 -9.93 14.52
C GLY A 90 3.28 -10.06 13.29
N VAL A 91 3.63 -9.40 12.18
CA VAL A 91 2.80 -9.36 10.95
C VAL A 91 3.53 -9.99 9.76
N PRO A 92 2.80 -10.53 8.77
CA PRO A 92 3.41 -11.09 7.58
C PRO A 92 4.19 -10.06 6.77
N ALA A 93 5.37 -10.46 6.28
CA ALA A 93 6.13 -9.67 5.33
C ALA A 93 5.58 -9.86 3.91
N GLY A 94 5.13 -8.76 3.29
CA GLY A 94 4.51 -8.78 1.96
C GLY A 94 5.52 -8.70 0.80
N GLY A 95 6.79 -8.35 1.07
CA GLY A 95 7.77 -8.11 0.01
C GLY A 95 7.43 -6.88 -0.84
N TYR A 96 8.04 -6.78 -2.02
CA TYR A 96 7.87 -5.65 -2.95
C TYR A 96 6.62 -5.78 -3.82
N SER A 97 6.20 -6.99 -4.11
CA SER A 97 5.00 -7.34 -4.86
C SER A 97 4.51 -8.73 -4.48
N GLY A 98 3.25 -9.02 -4.78
CA GLY A 98 2.70 -10.34 -4.52
C GLY A 98 1.20 -10.43 -4.73
N PHE A 99 0.67 -11.57 -4.33
CA PHE A 99 -0.76 -11.84 -4.26
C PHE A 99 -1.20 -12.05 -2.82
N ALA A 100 -2.36 -11.49 -2.47
CA ALA A 100 -3.05 -11.78 -1.22
C ALA A 100 -4.45 -12.30 -1.53
N ARG A 101 -4.77 -13.47 -1.01
CA ARG A 101 -6.11 -14.06 -1.16
C ARG A 101 -6.89 -13.92 0.14
N LEU A 102 -7.93 -13.10 0.11
CA LEU A 102 -8.89 -12.95 1.19
C LEU A 102 -9.92 -14.07 1.09
N ARG A 103 -10.10 -14.83 2.16
CA ARG A 103 -11.09 -15.92 2.25
C ARG A 103 -12.23 -15.46 3.15
N TRP A 104 -13.42 -15.46 2.61
CA TRP A 104 -14.61 -15.04 3.32
C TRP A 104 -15.34 -16.25 3.87
N HIS A 105 -15.52 -16.28 5.18
CA HIS A 105 -16.09 -17.40 5.89
C HIS A 105 -17.48 -17.05 6.42
N MET A 106 -18.41 -17.99 6.28
CA MET A 106 -19.74 -17.95 6.91
C MET A 106 -19.97 -19.28 7.60
N ASN A 107 -20.34 -19.22 8.88
CA ASN A 107 -20.53 -20.44 9.72
C ASN A 107 -19.34 -21.42 9.62
N GLY A 108 -18.12 -20.91 9.65
CA GLY A 108 -16.89 -21.70 9.59
C GLY A 108 -16.50 -22.22 8.19
N LYS A 109 -17.32 -22.04 7.16
CA LYS A 109 -17.03 -22.48 5.79
C LYS A 109 -16.61 -21.29 4.92
N CYS A 110 -15.57 -21.47 4.10
CA CYS A 110 -15.20 -20.51 3.09
C CYS A 110 -16.28 -20.49 1.99
N VAL A 111 -16.93 -19.36 1.82
CA VAL A 111 -18.05 -19.20 0.87
C VAL A 111 -17.62 -18.48 -0.41
N CYS A 112 -16.64 -17.60 -0.35
CA CYS A 112 -16.05 -16.94 -1.52
C CYS A 112 -14.65 -16.43 -1.20
N THR A 113 -13.94 -15.99 -2.23
CA THR A 113 -12.59 -15.41 -2.11
C THR A 113 -12.49 -14.14 -2.92
N SER A 114 -11.63 -13.24 -2.49
CA SER A 114 -11.19 -12.07 -3.27
C SER A 114 -9.67 -12.07 -3.34
N THR A 115 -9.12 -11.80 -4.52
CA THR A 115 -7.68 -11.82 -4.76
C THR A 115 -7.16 -10.42 -5.03
N LEU A 116 -6.22 -9.99 -4.22
CA LEU A 116 -5.48 -8.76 -4.45
C LEU A 116 -4.13 -9.11 -5.09
N LEU A 117 -3.81 -8.44 -6.20
CA LEU A 117 -2.45 -8.28 -6.71
C LEU A 117 -1.91 -6.98 -6.12
N TYR A 118 -0.69 -6.95 -5.65
CA TYR A 118 -0.07 -5.70 -5.19
C TYR A 118 1.37 -5.58 -5.67
N HIS A 119 1.81 -4.34 -5.81
CA HIS A 119 3.19 -3.97 -6.14
C HIS A 119 3.49 -2.62 -5.51
N HIS A 120 4.69 -2.42 -4.95
CA HIS A 120 5.06 -1.11 -4.39
C HIS A 120 4.84 0.03 -5.39
N GLY A 121 5.16 -0.22 -6.64
CA GLY A 121 5.08 0.76 -7.73
C GLY A 121 6.47 1.11 -8.24
N ALA A 122 6.50 1.55 -9.49
CA ALA A 122 7.70 2.06 -10.17
C ALA A 122 7.29 3.03 -11.28
N TRP A 123 6.00 3.26 -11.42
CA TRP A 123 5.44 4.00 -12.55
C TRP A 123 5.10 5.41 -12.13
N GLY A 124 5.63 6.36 -12.89
CA GLY A 124 5.36 7.79 -12.73
C GLY A 124 4.68 8.37 -13.96
N GLY A 125 4.78 9.68 -14.08
CA GLY A 125 4.25 10.47 -15.20
C GLY A 125 3.28 11.53 -14.72
N ALA A 126 3.57 12.78 -15.06
CA ALA A 126 2.78 13.92 -14.59
C ALA A 126 1.31 13.86 -15.05
N ALA A 127 1.07 13.46 -16.30
CA ALA A 127 -0.26 13.37 -16.87
C ALA A 127 -1.01 12.08 -16.48
N THR A 128 -0.32 10.94 -16.53
CA THR A 128 -0.95 9.61 -16.36
C THR A 128 -0.94 9.11 -14.93
N LYS A 129 -0.20 9.77 -14.04
CA LYS A 129 -0.07 9.41 -12.62
C LYS A 129 0.25 7.92 -12.41
N GLY A 130 1.00 7.33 -13.36
CA GLY A 130 1.43 5.93 -13.30
C GLY A 130 0.41 4.88 -13.75
N ILE A 131 -0.83 5.25 -14.09
CA ILE A 131 -1.90 4.27 -14.38
C ILE A 131 -1.57 3.40 -15.59
N ILE A 132 -1.01 3.95 -16.68
CA ILE A 132 -0.68 3.19 -17.88
C ILE A 132 0.35 2.08 -17.58
N GLY A 133 1.39 2.43 -16.81
CA GLY A 133 2.40 1.45 -16.41
C GLY A 133 1.83 0.37 -15.49
N ALA A 134 0.97 0.77 -14.56
CA ALA A 134 0.27 -0.13 -13.66
C ALA A 134 -0.66 -1.10 -14.42
N GLU A 135 -1.41 -0.61 -15.40
CA GLU A 135 -2.26 -1.45 -16.27
C GLU A 135 -1.44 -2.47 -17.07
N ARG A 136 -0.33 -2.01 -17.68
CA ARG A 136 0.58 -2.91 -18.40
C ARG A 136 1.16 -3.99 -17.50
N TYR A 137 1.55 -3.65 -16.29
CA TYR A 137 2.02 -4.61 -15.32
C TYR A 137 0.92 -5.62 -14.96
N ALA A 138 -0.25 -5.13 -14.57
CA ALA A 138 -1.37 -5.95 -14.15
C ALA A 138 -1.91 -6.87 -15.27
N SER A 139 -1.76 -6.48 -16.55
CA SER A 139 -2.16 -7.30 -17.69
C SER A 139 -1.36 -8.59 -17.85
N GLY A 140 -0.16 -8.66 -17.27
CA GLY A 140 0.66 -9.88 -17.23
C GLY A 140 0.22 -10.91 -16.18
N TYR A 141 -0.79 -10.59 -15.36
CA TYR A 141 -1.25 -11.44 -14.26
C TYR A 141 -2.74 -11.73 -14.37
N ASP A 142 -3.12 -12.94 -14.04
CA ASP A 142 -4.51 -13.38 -14.07
C ASP A 142 -5.06 -13.61 -12.66
N GLY A 143 -6.40 -13.64 -12.53
CA GLY A 143 -7.07 -14.07 -11.33
C GLY A 143 -7.14 -13.05 -10.19
N TRP A 144 -6.82 -11.79 -10.41
CA TRP A 144 -6.96 -10.73 -9.42
C TRP A 144 -8.27 -9.94 -9.59
N ASP A 145 -8.84 -9.49 -8.48
CA ASP A 145 -10.02 -8.62 -8.40
C ASP A 145 -9.62 -7.17 -8.20
N VAL A 146 -8.56 -6.93 -7.42
CA VAL A 146 -8.02 -5.60 -7.17
C VAL A 146 -6.50 -5.63 -7.34
N PHE A 147 -5.98 -4.72 -8.14
CA PHE A 147 -4.54 -4.44 -8.20
C PHE A 147 -4.24 -3.15 -7.43
N VAL A 148 -3.38 -3.23 -6.43
CA VAL A 148 -3.01 -2.12 -5.55
C VAL A 148 -1.56 -1.73 -5.79
N PHE A 149 -1.30 -0.45 -6.04
CA PHE A 149 0.06 0.08 -6.19
C PHE A 149 0.22 1.47 -5.57
N GLY A 150 1.46 1.93 -5.37
CA GLY A 150 1.79 3.22 -4.75
C GLY A 150 3.00 3.88 -5.37
N HIS A 151 3.96 4.33 -4.55
CA HIS A 151 5.23 4.96 -4.92
C HIS A 151 5.10 6.39 -5.47
N ASN A 152 4.16 6.68 -6.32
CA ASN A 152 4.00 7.98 -6.98
C ASN A 152 3.14 8.99 -6.21
N HIS A 153 2.69 8.64 -5.01
CA HIS A 153 1.96 9.47 -4.06
C HIS A 153 0.57 9.96 -4.52
N HIS A 154 0.08 9.52 -5.68
CA HIS A 154 -1.27 9.84 -6.12
C HIS A 154 -2.28 8.85 -5.56
N CYS A 155 -3.51 9.32 -5.32
CA CYS A 155 -4.63 8.45 -4.96
C CYS A 155 -5.67 8.52 -6.07
N HIS A 156 -5.91 7.38 -6.71
CA HIS A 156 -6.98 7.24 -7.70
C HIS A 156 -7.40 5.78 -7.86
N VAL A 157 -8.58 5.59 -8.40
CA VAL A 157 -9.16 4.30 -8.69
C VAL A 157 -9.54 4.25 -10.15
N HIS A 158 -9.14 3.19 -10.82
CA HIS A 158 -9.57 2.87 -12.17
C HIS A 158 -10.40 1.58 -12.12
N HIS A 159 -11.66 1.65 -12.55
CA HIS A 159 -12.58 0.52 -12.63
C HIS A 159 -12.51 -0.07 -14.04
N ASN A 160 -12.19 -1.35 -14.12
CA ASN A 160 -12.10 -2.13 -15.34
C ASN A 160 -13.10 -3.27 -15.30
N SER A 161 -13.59 -3.68 -16.46
CA SER A 161 -14.36 -4.92 -16.65
C SER A 161 -13.63 -5.83 -17.62
N LYS A 162 -13.43 -7.08 -17.22
CA LYS A 162 -12.82 -8.12 -18.06
C LYS A 162 -13.87 -9.13 -18.48
N LEU A 163 -13.78 -9.58 -19.72
CA LEU A 163 -14.55 -10.73 -20.19
C LEU A 163 -13.74 -12.01 -20.01
N TYR A 164 -14.38 -13.06 -19.55
CA TYR A 164 -13.77 -14.38 -19.49
C TYR A 164 -14.78 -15.47 -19.85
N LEU A 165 -14.28 -16.59 -20.33
CA LEU A 165 -15.07 -17.77 -20.62
C LEU A 165 -15.05 -18.67 -19.38
N ASN A 166 -16.22 -18.97 -18.82
CA ASN A 166 -16.31 -19.91 -17.69
C ASN A 166 -16.19 -21.36 -18.17
N SER A 167 -16.13 -22.30 -17.24
CA SER A 167 -16.01 -23.75 -17.54
C SER A 167 -17.18 -24.34 -18.36
N SER A 168 -18.35 -23.69 -18.34
CA SER A 168 -19.51 -24.08 -19.15
C SER A 168 -19.54 -23.44 -20.54
N GLY A 169 -18.50 -22.71 -20.96
CA GLY A 169 -18.44 -22.05 -22.26
C GLY A 169 -19.25 -20.74 -22.34
N THR A 170 -19.70 -20.19 -21.22
CA THR A 170 -20.47 -18.93 -21.19
C THR A 170 -19.53 -17.74 -20.94
N ILE A 171 -19.73 -16.67 -21.70
CA ILE A 171 -19.01 -15.41 -21.49
C ILE A 171 -19.57 -14.75 -20.24
N LYS A 172 -18.69 -14.40 -19.33
CA LYS A 172 -18.99 -13.67 -18.09
C LYS A 172 -18.18 -12.38 -18.01
N HIS A 173 -18.75 -11.40 -17.31
CA HIS A 173 -18.06 -10.19 -16.91
C HIS A 173 -17.44 -10.36 -15.53
N ARG A 174 -16.28 -9.77 -15.33
CA ARG A 174 -15.61 -9.67 -14.05
C ARG A 174 -15.13 -8.23 -13.86
N ASP A 175 -15.69 -7.57 -12.87
CA ASP A 175 -15.21 -6.26 -12.47
C ASP A 175 -13.89 -6.38 -11.73
N CYS A 176 -12.96 -5.50 -12.03
CA CYS A 176 -11.68 -5.40 -11.35
C CYS A 176 -11.27 -3.94 -11.19
N TYR A 177 -10.46 -3.68 -10.17
CA TYR A 177 -10.06 -2.33 -9.80
C TYR A 177 -8.55 -2.20 -9.81
N ILE A 178 -8.03 -1.10 -10.35
CA ILE A 178 -6.64 -0.69 -10.21
C ILE A 178 -6.63 0.51 -9.28
N VAL A 179 -5.93 0.39 -8.16
CA VAL A 179 -5.98 1.32 -7.04
C VAL A 179 -4.59 1.85 -6.73
N ASN A 180 -4.41 3.15 -6.87
CA ASN A 180 -3.22 3.85 -6.39
C ASN A 180 -3.46 4.34 -4.96
N THR A 181 -2.56 3.98 -4.04
CA THR A 181 -2.79 4.11 -2.60
C THR A 181 -2.69 5.52 -2.02
N GLY A 182 -2.17 6.48 -2.79
CA GLY A 182 -1.93 7.82 -2.24
C GLY A 182 -0.68 7.89 -1.35
N THR A 183 -0.67 8.82 -0.42
CA THR A 183 0.49 9.07 0.45
C THR A 183 0.08 9.56 1.83
N PHE A 184 0.92 9.30 2.82
CA PHE A 184 0.90 9.93 4.14
C PHE A 184 1.99 11.00 4.30
N GLN A 185 2.74 11.29 3.22
CA GLN A 185 3.77 12.32 3.24
C GLN A 185 3.16 13.71 3.05
N LEU A 186 3.54 14.66 3.89
CA LEU A 186 3.28 16.08 3.66
C LEU A 186 4.10 16.55 2.45
N THR A 187 3.44 17.15 1.47
CA THR A 187 4.07 17.66 0.24
C THR A 187 4.63 19.06 0.38
N SER A 188 4.13 19.83 1.34
CA SER A 188 4.67 21.16 1.68
C SER A 188 4.50 21.42 3.18
N ARG A 189 5.37 22.25 3.73
CA ARG A 189 5.33 22.64 5.13
C ARG A 189 5.65 24.13 5.26
N GLN A 190 4.77 24.88 5.89
CA GLN A 190 5.04 26.29 6.20
C GLN A 190 6.13 26.39 7.27
N GLY A 191 7.24 27.02 6.92
CA GLY A 191 8.43 27.15 7.76
C GLY A 191 9.23 25.86 7.92
N GLY A 192 10.52 25.93 8.01
CA GLY A 192 11.43 24.79 8.13
C GLY A 192 12.09 24.38 6.80
N SER A 193 12.73 23.22 6.79
CA SER A 193 13.39 22.70 5.59
C SER A 193 12.36 22.31 4.54
N PRO A 194 12.62 22.62 3.23
CA PRO A 194 11.70 22.27 2.15
C PRO A 194 11.53 20.75 2.06
N GLN A 195 10.31 20.32 1.73
CA GLN A 195 9.99 18.91 1.53
C GLN A 195 10.51 18.42 0.18
N TYR A 196 10.66 17.11 0.01
CA TYR A 196 11.09 16.50 -1.25
C TYR A 196 10.25 16.97 -2.45
N SER A 197 8.93 16.99 -2.30
CA SER A 197 8.00 17.42 -3.36
C SER A 197 8.19 18.88 -3.75
N GLU A 198 8.47 19.76 -2.78
CA GLU A 198 8.75 21.17 -3.03
C GLU A 198 10.04 21.34 -3.83
N ILE A 199 11.11 20.63 -3.45
CA ILE A 199 12.40 20.69 -4.14
C ILE A 199 12.29 20.18 -5.58
N LYS A 200 11.46 19.14 -5.81
CA LYS A 200 11.24 18.55 -7.13
C LYS A 200 10.19 19.29 -7.97
N GLY A 201 9.53 20.30 -7.41
CA GLY A 201 8.46 21.04 -8.10
C GLY A 201 7.22 20.20 -8.38
N TYR A 202 6.96 19.18 -7.56
CA TYR A 202 5.74 18.37 -7.69
C TYR A 202 4.54 19.13 -7.10
N PRO A 203 3.36 19.02 -7.72
CA PRO A 203 2.16 19.63 -7.18
C PRO A 203 1.81 19.01 -5.82
N PRO A 204 1.15 19.77 -4.93
CA PRO A 204 0.68 19.24 -3.67
C PRO A 204 -0.34 18.12 -3.89
N VAL A 205 -0.30 17.10 -3.03
CA VAL A 205 -1.25 16.00 -3.01
C VAL A 205 -1.89 15.87 -1.63
N ALA A 206 -3.14 15.44 -1.59
CA ALA A 206 -3.84 15.20 -0.35
C ALA A 206 -3.24 13.98 0.39
N ILE A 207 -3.20 14.06 1.72
CA ILE A 207 -2.89 12.90 2.56
C ILE A 207 -4.11 12.00 2.54
N THR A 208 -3.99 10.87 1.87
CA THR A 208 -5.12 9.95 1.68
C THR A 208 -4.65 8.52 1.48
N ALA A 209 -5.55 7.59 1.76
CA ALA A 209 -5.43 6.18 1.40
C ALA A 209 -6.81 5.66 0.97
N PRO A 210 -6.90 4.76 -0.02
CA PRO A 210 -8.16 4.17 -0.42
C PRO A 210 -8.71 3.25 0.67
N LEU A 211 -10.04 3.11 0.69
CA LEU A 211 -10.75 2.13 1.50
C LEU A 211 -11.40 1.12 0.56
N LEU A 212 -10.96 -0.12 0.62
CA LEU A 212 -11.60 -1.24 -0.06
C LEU A 212 -12.72 -1.77 0.84
N LYS A 213 -13.96 -1.72 0.36
CA LYS A 213 -15.11 -2.30 1.05
C LYS A 213 -15.53 -3.58 0.36
N PHE A 214 -15.65 -4.63 1.14
CA PHE A 214 -16.09 -5.95 0.69
C PHE A 214 -17.48 -6.22 1.27
N THR A 215 -18.46 -6.37 0.40
CA THR A 215 -19.86 -6.58 0.79
C THR A 215 -20.32 -7.94 0.29
N HIS A 216 -20.69 -8.82 1.22
CA HIS A 216 -21.21 -10.12 0.88
C HIS A 216 -22.62 -10.00 0.26
N ARG A 217 -22.83 -10.74 -0.82
CA ARG A 217 -24.14 -10.88 -1.50
C ARG A 217 -24.45 -12.34 -1.71
N ARG A 218 -25.70 -12.69 -1.50
CA ARG A 218 -26.22 -13.99 -1.92
C ARG A 218 -26.76 -13.83 -3.34
N VAL A 219 -26.28 -14.69 -4.24
CA VAL A 219 -26.68 -14.71 -5.66
C VAL A 219 -27.22 -16.09 -6.01
N ASP A 220 -27.91 -16.20 -7.13
CA ASP A 220 -28.38 -17.49 -7.62
C ASP A 220 -27.18 -18.43 -7.86
N GLY A 221 -27.16 -19.54 -7.13
CA GLY A 221 -26.08 -20.53 -7.20
C GLY A 221 -24.93 -20.34 -6.21
N GLY A 222 -24.97 -19.34 -5.29
CA GLY A 222 -23.89 -19.23 -4.30
C GLY A 222 -23.74 -17.90 -3.59
N HIS A 223 -22.51 -17.57 -3.35
CA HIS A 223 -22.10 -16.36 -2.63
C HIS A 223 -21.11 -15.56 -3.47
N GLU A 224 -21.27 -14.26 -3.44
CA GLU A 224 -20.40 -13.31 -4.13
C GLU A 224 -19.93 -12.22 -3.14
N MET A 225 -18.72 -11.69 -3.38
CA MET A 225 -18.22 -10.52 -2.68
C MET A 225 -18.20 -9.33 -3.62
N GLY A 226 -19.11 -8.40 -3.39
CA GLY A 226 -19.06 -7.10 -4.05
C GLY A 226 -17.90 -6.28 -3.51
N ILE A 227 -17.16 -5.63 -4.39
CA ILE A 227 -16.03 -4.77 -4.05
C ILE A 227 -16.38 -3.34 -4.43
N SER A 228 -16.15 -2.42 -3.52
CA SER A 228 -16.18 -0.98 -3.81
C SER A 228 -14.94 -0.30 -3.22
N VAL A 229 -14.52 0.77 -3.87
CA VAL A 229 -13.33 1.51 -3.47
C VAL A 229 -13.69 2.97 -3.22
N GLU A 230 -13.40 3.46 -2.04
CA GLU A 230 -13.58 4.86 -1.67
C GLU A 230 -12.20 5.53 -1.55
N THR A 231 -12.05 6.65 -2.23
CA THR A 231 -10.92 7.57 -2.07
C THR A 231 -11.40 8.73 -1.23
N GLY A 232 -10.99 8.82 -0.01
CA GLY A 232 -11.39 9.89 0.91
C GLY A 232 -10.27 10.23 1.88
N ASP A 233 -10.46 11.30 2.62
CA ASP A 233 -9.51 11.75 3.64
C ASP A 233 -9.32 10.67 4.71
N CYS A 234 -8.05 10.53 5.14
CA CYS A 234 -7.65 9.60 6.19
C CYS A 234 -7.91 10.17 7.59
#